data_93ef541a1b0177c1b1955e522a2b03c1
#
_entry.id   93ef541a1b0177c1b1955e522a2b03c1
#
_cell.length_a   1.000
_cell.length_b   1.000
_cell.length_c   1.000
_cell.angle_alpha   90.00
_cell.angle_beta   90.00
_cell.angle_gamma   90.00
#
_symmetry.space_group_name_H-M   'P 1'
#
loop_
_entity.id
_entity.type
_entity.pdbx_description
1 polymer ?
#
loop_
_entity_poly.entity_id
_entity_poly.type
_entity_poly.pdbx_seq_one_letter_code
_entity_poly.pdbx_strand_id
1 'polypeptide(L)'
;MKKIISVLLVVLFFISCGQYQEALKKEDVAVKFDVGTKLYDAGKYSKAIRLFEQLAPSYRGKPQGEKLFYMYSQSLYKTKQYYLAGYQFESFAATYPK
;
A
#
# COMPACT_ATOMS: atom_id res chain seq x y z
N MET A 1 23.73 -25.17 -4.60
CA MET A 1 22.67 -24.79 -3.67
C MET A 1 22.46 -23.26 -3.60
N LYS A 2 23.52 -22.46 -3.46
CA LYS A 2 23.37 -20.99 -3.38
C LYS A 2 22.77 -20.38 -4.65
N LYS A 3 23.06 -20.95 -5.83
CA LYS A 3 22.53 -20.44 -7.10
C LYS A 3 21.03 -20.67 -7.25
N ILE A 4 20.50 -21.76 -6.71
CA ILE A 4 19.07 -22.09 -6.77
C ILE A 4 18.27 -21.13 -5.90
N ILE A 5 18.76 -20.82 -4.69
CA ILE A 5 18.12 -19.88 -3.78
C ILE A 5 18.09 -18.46 -4.39
N SER A 6 19.18 -18.05 -5.04
CA SER A 6 19.29 -16.75 -5.69
C SER A 6 18.29 -16.62 -6.84
N VAL A 7 18.15 -17.67 -7.66
CA VAL A 7 17.20 -17.71 -8.78
C VAL A 7 15.76 -17.66 -8.23
N LEU A 8 15.47 -18.38 -7.16
CA LEU A 8 14.16 -18.40 -6.55
C LEU A 8 13.76 -17.00 -6.03
N LEU A 9 14.70 -16.30 -5.39
CA LEU A 9 14.46 -14.93 -4.91
C LEU A 9 14.19 -13.98 -6.07
N VAL A 10 14.89 -14.11 -7.18
CA VAL A 10 14.69 -13.29 -8.38
C VAL A 10 13.31 -13.55 -8.97
N VAL A 11 12.89 -14.82 -9.06
CA VAL A 11 11.56 -15.19 -9.57
C VAL A 11 10.46 -14.59 -8.69
N LEU A 12 10.59 -14.67 -7.37
CA LEU A 12 9.63 -14.07 -6.43
C LEU A 12 9.54 -12.55 -6.60
N PHE A 13 10.68 -11.91 -6.82
CA PHE A 13 10.74 -10.46 -7.06
C PHE A 13 9.98 -10.08 -8.33
N PHE A 14 10.18 -10.84 -9.43
CA PHE A 14 9.47 -10.58 -10.69
C PHE A 14 7.96 -10.78 -10.56
N ILE A 15 7.52 -11.81 -9.85
CA ILE A 15 6.09 -12.07 -9.61
C ILE A 15 5.48 -10.88 -8.85
N SER A 16 6.16 -10.40 -7.80
CA SER A 16 5.70 -9.26 -7.01
C SER A 16 5.56 -7.99 -7.88
N CYS A 17 6.55 -7.72 -8.74
CA CYS A 17 6.50 -6.59 -9.66
C CYS A 17 5.36 -6.72 -10.68
N GLY A 18 5.11 -7.94 -11.19
CA GLY A 18 4.02 -8.20 -12.11
C GLY A 18 2.66 -7.92 -11.48
N GLN A 19 2.45 -8.39 -10.25
CA GLN A 19 1.21 -8.14 -9.51
C GLN A 19 0.98 -6.65 -9.28
N TYR A 20 2.03 -5.92 -8.92
CA TYR A 20 1.95 -4.49 -8.70
C TYR A 20 1.55 -3.74 -9.98
N GLN A 21 2.19 -4.07 -11.11
CA GLN A 21 1.87 -3.44 -12.39
C GLN A 21 0.43 -3.71 -12.81
N GLU A 22 -0.05 -4.93 -12.64
CA GLU A 22 -1.43 -5.29 -12.94
C GLU A 22 -2.40 -4.53 -12.05
N ALA A 23 -2.12 -4.44 -10.75
CA ALA A 23 -2.98 -3.76 -9.79
C ALA A 23 -3.10 -2.27 -10.11
N LEU A 24 -2.02 -1.63 -10.57
CA LEU A 24 -2.06 -0.22 -10.97
C LEU A 24 -2.97 0.02 -12.15
N LYS A 25 -3.03 -0.92 -13.11
CA LYS A 25 -3.80 -0.78 -14.34
C LYS A 25 -5.28 -1.14 -14.17
N LYS A 26 -5.59 -2.07 -13.27
CA LYS A 26 -6.97 -2.54 -13.08
C LYS A 26 -7.76 -1.54 -12.24
N GLU A 27 -9.05 -1.49 -12.48
CA GLU A 27 -9.97 -0.65 -11.70
C GLU A 27 -10.55 -1.41 -10.49
N ASP A 28 -10.17 -2.67 -10.30
CA ASP A 28 -10.67 -3.51 -9.21
C ASP A 28 -10.07 -3.06 -7.87
N VAL A 29 -10.90 -2.44 -7.04
CA VAL A 29 -10.46 -1.90 -5.74
C VAL A 29 -10.02 -3.00 -4.78
N ALA A 30 -10.65 -4.18 -4.84
CA ALA A 30 -10.30 -5.30 -3.97
C ALA A 30 -8.89 -5.81 -4.27
N VAL A 31 -8.53 -5.91 -5.56
CA VAL A 31 -7.19 -6.31 -5.99
C VAL A 31 -6.16 -5.28 -5.54
N LYS A 32 -6.43 -4.00 -5.73
CA LYS A 32 -5.53 -2.92 -5.31
C LYS A 32 -5.30 -2.93 -3.80
N PHE A 33 -6.37 -3.15 -3.03
CA PHE A 33 -6.27 -3.23 -1.58
C PHE A 33 -5.40 -4.42 -1.14
N ASP A 34 -5.63 -5.58 -1.73
CA ASP A 34 -4.86 -6.79 -1.41
C ASP A 34 -3.38 -6.63 -1.74
N VAL A 35 -3.07 -6.17 -2.95
CA VAL A 35 -1.68 -5.98 -3.38
C VAL A 35 -1.02 -4.87 -2.56
N GLY A 36 -1.73 -3.78 -2.31
CA GLY A 36 -1.21 -2.69 -1.49
C GLY A 36 -0.87 -3.13 -0.07
N THR A 37 -1.73 -3.96 0.53
CA THR A 37 -1.49 -4.52 1.86
C THR A 37 -0.26 -5.42 1.88
N LYS A 38 -0.11 -6.26 0.87
CA LYS A 38 1.08 -7.13 0.76
C LYS A 38 2.37 -6.34 0.61
N LEU A 39 2.33 -5.27 -0.18
CA LEU A 39 3.48 -4.38 -0.34
C LEU A 39 3.83 -3.67 0.97
N TYR A 40 2.81 -3.20 1.68
CA TYR A 40 2.98 -2.57 2.98
C TYR A 40 3.62 -3.55 3.97
N ASP A 41 3.10 -4.77 4.06
CA ASP A 41 3.63 -5.79 4.97
C ASP A 41 5.06 -6.17 4.61
N ALA A 42 5.44 -6.08 3.34
CA ALA A 42 6.79 -6.36 2.87
C ALA A 42 7.74 -5.17 3.04
N GLY A 43 7.25 -4.04 3.56
CA GLY A 43 8.06 -2.83 3.74
C GLY A 43 8.27 -2.03 2.47
N LYS A 44 7.54 -2.33 1.40
CA LYS A 44 7.64 -1.63 0.12
C LYS A 44 6.66 -0.46 0.08
N TYR A 45 6.93 0.52 0.91
CA TYR A 45 6.01 1.61 1.20
C TYR A 45 5.75 2.51 0.01
N SER A 46 6.77 2.83 -0.80
CA SER A 46 6.60 3.71 -1.95
C SER A 46 5.62 3.14 -2.98
N LYS A 47 5.68 1.83 -3.22
CA LYS A 47 4.75 1.16 -4.12
C LYS A 47 3.36 1.06 -3.52
N ALA A 48 3.29 0.76 -2.22
CA ALA A 48 2.01 0.69 -1.51
C ALA A 48 1.28 2.03 -1.57
N ILE A 49 1.99 3.14 -1.41
CA ILE A 49 1.43 4.48 -1.47
C ILE A 49 0.68 4.72 -2.78
N ARG A 50 1.25 4.31 -3.90
CA ARG A 50 0.61 4.51 -5.21
C ARG A 50 -0.75 3.83 -5.30
N LEU A 51 -0.85 2.62 -4.78
CA LEU A 51 -2.11 1.90 -4.75
C LEU A 51 -3.08 2.52 -3.74
N PHE A 52 -2.59 2.91 -2.57
CA PHE A 52 -3.43 3.54 -1.55
C PHE A 52 -3.99 4.88 -2.04
N GLU A 53 -3.22 5.66 -2.80
CA GLU A 53 -3.70 6.90 -3.40
C GLU A 53 -4.88 6.65 -4.34
N GLN A 54 -4.81 5.59 -5.14
CA GLN A 54 -5.89 5.23 -6.05
C GLN A 54 -7.13 4.74 -5.31
N LEU A 55 -6.94 4.11 -4.15
CA LEU A 55 -8.02 3.55 -3.33
C LEU A 55 -8.72 4.59 -2.45
N ALA A 56 -8.01 5.64 -2.09
CA ALA A 56 -8.47 6.60 -1.09
C ALA A 56 -9.88 7.14 -1.35
N PRO A 57 -10.24 7.60 -2.58
CA PRO A 57 -11.59 8.12 -2.82
C PRO A 57 -12.69 7.08 -2.61
N SER A 58 -12.42 5.81 -2.89
CA SER A 58 -13.42 4.73 -2.77
C SER A 58 -13.64 4.27 -1.34
N TYR A 59 -12.68 4.51 -0.45
CA TYR A 59 -12.74 3.97 0.92
C TYR A 59 -12.97 5.03 2.00
N ARG A 60 -12.97 6.30 1.63
CA ARG A 60 -13.12 7.38 2.61
C ARG A 60 -14.50 7.29 3.29
N GLY A 61 -14.50 7.25 4.63
CA GLY A 61 -15.71 7.14 5.41
C GLY A 61 -16.26 5.73 5.57
N LYS A 62 -15.68 4.74 4.87
CA LYS A 62 -16.11 3.35 4.99
C LYS A 62 -15.33 2.63 6.11
N PRO A 63 -15.93 1.59 6.73
CA PRO A 63 -15.21 0.87 7.81
C PRO A 63 -13.84 0.33 7.41
N GLN A 64 -13.72 -0.20 6.19
CA GLN A 64 -12.44 -0.72 5.68
C GLN A 64 -11.43 0.38 5.39
N GLY A 65 -11.89 1.62 5.25
CA GLY A 65 -11.03 2.78 5.06
C GLY A 65 -10.17 3.07 6.27
N GLU A 66 -10.60 2.68 7.47
CA GLU A 66 -9.80 2.87 8.68
C GLU A 66 -8.43 2.20 8.52
N LYS A 67 -8.42 0.93 8.11
CA LYS A 67 -7.16 0.22 7.88
C LYS A 67 -6.38 0.83 6.72
N LEU A 68 -7.05 1.18 5.62
CA LEU A 68 -6.40 1.75 4.44
C LEU A 68 -5.67 3.05 4.78
N PHE A 69 -6.37 3.98 5.42
CA PHE A 69 -5.78 5.29 5.74
C PHE A 69 -4.70 5.21 6.81
N TYR A 70 -4.80 4.23 7.73
CA TYR A 70 -3.73 3.97 8.67
C TYR A 70 -2.46 3.52 7.94
N MET A 71 -2.57 2.52 7.06
CA MET A 71 -1.43 2.01 6.28
C MET A 71 -0.86 3.10 5.37
N TYR A 72 -1.72 3.90 4.76
CA TYR A 72 -1.31 5.00 3.89
C TYR A 72 -0.49 6.02 4.67
N SER A 73 -1.00 6.47 5.81
CA SER A 73 -0.31 7.45 6.65
C SER A 73 1.02 6.92 7.15
N GLN A 74 1.07 5.66 7.58
CA GLN A 74 2.30 5.02 8.03
C GLN A 74 3.32 4.92 6.90
N SER A 75 2.86 4.59 5.69
CA SER A 75 3.73 4.47 4.52
C SER A 75 4.37 5.82 4.19
N LEU A 76 3.61 6.90 4.27
CA LEU A 76 4.13 8.25 4.06
C LEU A 76 5.18 8.60 5.11
N TYR A 77 4.92 8.26 6.36
CA TYR A 77 5.87 8.48 7.46
C TYR A 77 7.16 7.69 7.23
N LYS A 78 7.04 6.41 6.87
CA LYS A 78 8.19 5.54 6.65
C LYS A 78 9.06 5.99 5.47
N THR A 79 8.46 6.66 4.48
CA THR A 79 9.20 7.22 3.34
C THR A 79 9.64 8.65 3.58
N LYS A 80 9.55 9.15 4.81
CA LYS A 80 9.99 10.48 5.25
C LYS A 80 9.19 11.63 4.63
N GLN A 81 7.99 11.36 4.16
CA GLN A 81 7.07 12.38 3.66
C GLN A 81 6.23 12.91 4.81
N TYR A 82 6.89 13.59 5.75
CA TYR A 82 6.31 13.94 7.05
C TYR A 82 5.15 14.92 6.94
N TYR A 83 5.23 15.87 6.03
CA TYR A 83 4.15 16.84 5.83
C TYR A 83 2.86 16.13 5.38
N LEU A 84 2.97 15.29 4.37
CA LEU A 84 1.83 14.52 3.87
C LEU A 84 1.34 13.50 4.89
N ALA A 85 2.26 12.87 5.62
CA ALA A 85 1.90 11.93 6.68
C ALA A 85 1.08 12.62 7.77
N GLY A 86 1.50 13.80 8.21
CA GLY A 86 0.78 14.57 9.21
C GLY A 86 -0.63 14.95 8.75
N TYR A 87 -0.75 15.38 7.51
CA TYR A 87 -2.05 15.71 6.92
C TYR A 87 -2.98 14.49 6.92
N GLN A 88 -2.46 13.33 6.49
CA GLN A 88 -3.27 12.11 6.43
C GLN A 88 -3.63 11.59 7.81
N PHE A 89 -2.75 11.69 8.80
CA PHE A 89 -3.06 11.31 10.18
C PHE A 89 -4.17 12.20 10.76
N GLU A 90 -4.13 13.49 10.50
CA GLU A 90 -5.20 14.40 10.93
C GLU A 90 -6.53 14.03 10.28
N SER A 91 -6.51 13.79 8.97
CA SER A 91 -7.69 13.38 8.22
C SER A 91 -8.22 12.04 8.75
N PHE A 92 -7.33 11.11 9.06
CA PHE A 92 -7.70 9.81 9.64
C PHE A 92 -8.40 10.00 10.98
N ALA A 93 -7.83 10.80 11.86
CA ALA A 93 -8.38 11.04 13.19
C ALA A 93 -9.77 11.72 13.12
N ALA A 94 -9.96 12.61 12.15
CA ALA A 94 -11.24 13.29 11.96
C ALA A 94 -12.31 12.36 11.38
N THR A 95 -11.91 11.47 10.47
CA THR A 95 -12.84 10.55 9.80
C THR A 95 -13.19 9.35 10.67
N TYR A 96 -12.25 8.86 11.48
CA TYR A 96 -12.43 7.66 12.31
C TYR A 96 -12.12 7.96 13.78
N PRO A 97 -12.91 8.83 14.43
CA PRO A 97 -12.69 9.14 15.85
C PRO A 97 -13.02 7.94 16.72
N LYS A 98 -12.24 7.77 17.78
CA LYS A 98 -12.48 6.73 18.79
C LYS A 98 -12.78 7.34 20.14
#